data_8ea51bcae715497dfdbc0c0aef744c4c
#
_entry.id   8ea51bcae715497dfdbc0c0aef744c4c
#
_cell.length_a   1.000
_cell.length_b   1.000
_cell.length_c   1.000
_cell.angle_alpha   90.00
_cell.angle_beta   90.00
_cell.angle_gamma   90.00
#
_symmetry.space_group_name_H-M   'P 1'
#
loop_
_entity.id
_entity.type
_entity.pdbx_description
1 polymer ?
#
loop_
_entity_poly.entity_id
_entity_poly.type
_entity_poly.pdbx_seq_one_letter_code
_entity_poly.pdbx_strand_id
1 'polypeptide(L)'
;ALALDATTGATVWSFFGAAEPGTLGGDTWGPIENKCYLTGGASPWIHPALDPELNTVYWTFAKARGCRSSQDGSLRPGQNLFSSSIVAMDLKTGTYKWHFQSVHHNIWDMDNVMAPVLADVRIDNKPRKAVVYGSKVGMFYILDRVDGSPLLGIEERPVPQDVRQNTWPTQPYPKQGPWTEICVVNQPLGTEVPGDPNRAVPNYKQGCLFDAHWDTPVLSIPSQNGGADFGSMSYSPKTGLLYTGFAYVAAAHDLVEPSNGLRATGEYMTGGVVAVDVATNTVKWKKRLPYDEAHGVGVLTTKGDLAFIGQPDGNLLALDTLTGEELWRFQTGAAISSSPIAYEINGEQYVAVYAGGTGIPYGNTAPRGDYLWAFKVNGTLPPAATPTPPYVRKDVSGNAVEGATVNNTVLLARTSASPTATPDSTAVAGMFPTHMRVPAGTTVTFTNPAGNKLPHCATQFFEGLFNPKLQPGESFTYTFTKAGEYFYNDCTDPRPTGKVVVY
;
A
#
# COMPACT_ATOMS: atom_id res chain seq x y z
N ALA A 1 -7.71 -14.73 17.66
CA ALA A 1 -6.38 -15.32 17.86
C ALA A 1 -6.52 -16.67 18.59
N LEU A 2 -5.70 -17.64 18.22
CA LEU A 2 -5.67 -18.96 18.85
C LEU A 2 -4.23 -19.38 19.13
N ALA A 3 -4.01 -20.05 20.26
CA ALA A 3 -2.80 -20.85 20.49
C ALA A 3 -3.22 -22.34 20.56
N LEU A 4 -2.49 -23.15 19.83
CA LEU A 4 -2.71 -24.58 19.76
C LEU A 4 -1.50 -25.33 20.34
N ASP A 5 -1.73 -26.42 21.00
CA ASP A 5 -0.69 -27.36 21.36
C ASP A 5 -0.10 -28.00 20.09
N ALA A 6 1.20 -27.86 19.89
CA ALA A 6 1.86 -28.27 18.65
C ALA A 6 1.84 -29.80 18.42
N THR A 7 1.65 -30.60 19.46
CA THR A 7 1.62 -32.07 19.40
C THR A 7 0.20 -32.59 19.15
N THR A 8 -0.77 -32.02 19.82
CA THR A 8 -2.13 -32.55 19.85
C THR A 8 -3.14 -31.75 19.03
N GLY A 9 -2.81 -30.50 18.66
CA GLY A 9 -3.72 -29.57 18.02
C GLY A 9 -4.81 -29.02 18.94
N ALA A 10 -4.79 -29.35 20.23
CA ALA A 10 -5.78 -28.86 21.17
C ALA A 10 -5.62 -27.36 21.40
N THR A 11 -6.75 -26.63 21.55
CA THR A 11 -6.74 -25.21 21.87
C THR A 11 -6.21 -25.00 23.28
N VAL A 12 -5.11 -24.25 23.40
CA VAL A 12 -4.53 -23.83 24.69
C VAL A 12 -5.25 -22.58 25.20
N TRP A 13 -5.43 -21.59 24.34
CA TRP A 13 -6.19 -20.38 24.62
C TRP A 13 -6.76 -19.74 23.35
N SER A 14 -7.76 -18.89 23.52
CA SER A 14 -8.34 -18.09 22.45
C SER A 14 -8.56 -16.65 22.92
N PHE A 15 -8.47 -15.69 21.97
CA PHE A 15 -8.80 -14.29 22.18
C PHE A 15 -9.63 -13.78 21.00
N PHE A 16 -10.78 -13.16 21.29
CA PHE A 16 -11.69 -12.64 20.28
C PHE A 16 -11.42 -11.15 20.00
N GLY A 17 -11.17 -10.80 18.74
CA GLY A 17 -10.95 -9.42 18.31
C GLY A 17 -12.23 -8.57 18.34
N ALA A 18 -13.39 -9.17 18.08
CA ALA A 18 -14.67 -8.55 18.35
C ALA A 18 -15.13 -9.01 19.74
N ALA A 19 -15.13 -8.09 20.69
CA ALA A 19 -15.43 -8.41 22.07
C ALA A 19 -16.93 -8.72 22.26
N GLU A 20 -17.21 -9.79 22.97
CA GLU A 20 -18.60 -10.17 23.27
C GLU A 20 -19.19 -9.30 24.40
N PRO A 21 -20.51 -9.06 24.39
CA PRO A 21 -21.19 -8.39 25.50
C PRO A 21 -20.85 -9.01 26.85
N GLY A 22 -20.58 -8.17 27.84
CA GLY A 22 -20.19 -8.60 29.19
C GLY A 22 -18.69 -8.96 29.35
N THR A 23 -17.92 -8.90 28.29
CA THR A 23 -16.45 -9.03 28.34
C THR A 23 -15.77 -7.65 28.18
N LEU A 24 -14.48 -7.59 28.40
CA LEU A 24 -13.68 -6.38 28.20
C LEU A 24 -13.84 -5.86 26.77
N GLY A 25 -14.35 -4.63 26.60
CA GLY A 25 -14.60 -4.01 25.30
C GLY A 25 -15.93 -4.38 24.65
N GLY A 26 -16.72 -5.28 25.21
CA GLY A 26 -17.98 -5.74 24.62
C GLY A 26 -19.08 -4.67 24.55
N ASP A 27 -19.02 -3.68 25.43
CA ASP A 27 -19.91 -2.51 25.45
C ASP A 27 -19.61 -1.50 24.32
N THR A 28 -18.49 -1.64 23.63
CA THR A 28 -18.06 -0.76 22.55
C THR A 28 -18.61 -1.12 21.17
N TRP A 29 -19.48 -2.14 21.05
CA TRP A 29 -20.03 -2.63 19.80
C TRP A 29 -21.48 -2.20 19.56
N GLY A 30 -21.97 -1.25 20.35
CA GLY A 30 -23.33 -0.72 20.27
C GLY A 30 -24.38 -1.64 20.91
N PRO A 31 -25.66 -1.46 20.56
CA PRO A 31 -26.76 -2.23 21.14
C PRO A 31 -26.61 -3.73 20.87
N ILE A 32 -26.79 -4.53 21.93
CA ILE A 32 -26.58 -5.98 21.88
C ILE A 32 -27.56 -6.68 20.90
N GLU A 33 -28.75 -6.12 20.72
CA GLU A 33 -29.77 -6.59 19.81
C GLU A 33 -29.34 -6.52 18.33
N ASN A 34 -28.43 -5.61 17.99
CA ASN A 34 -27.87 -5.53 16.65
C ASN A 34 -26.92 -6.68 16.33
N LYS A 35 -26.37 -7.35 17.34
CA LYS A 35 -25.45 -8.50 17.22
C LYS A 35 -24.25 -8.24 16.33
N CYS A 36 -23.78 -6.98 16.22
CA CYS A 36 -22.68 -6.59 15.35
C CYS A 36 -21.36 -7.29 15.69
N TYR A 37 -21.15 -7.61 16.97
CA TYR A 37 -19.99 -8.38 17.43
C TYR A 37 -19.91 -9.80 16.83
N LEU A 38 -21.04 -10.43 16.49
CA LEU A 38 -21.06 -11.79 15.89
C LEU A 38 -20.55 -11.81 14.43
N THR A 39 -20.73 -10.71 13.70
CA THR A 39 -20.28 -10.56 12.32
C THR A 39 -19.03 -9.68 12.23
N GLY A 40 -18.48 -9.37 13.36
CA GLY A 40 -17.65 -8.26 13.75
C GLY A 40 -16.37 -7.96 12.99
N GLY A 41 -15.71 -8.89 12.34
CA GLY A 41 -14.37 -8.65 11.78
C GLY A 41 -13.29 -8.66 12.86
N ALA A 42 -12.46 -7.63 12.93
CA ALA A 42 -11.32 -7.53 13.83
C ALA A 42 -10.45 -8.81 13.84
N SER A 43 -10.16 -9.35 12.66
CA SER A 43 -9.38 -10.57 12.50
C SER A 43 -7.89 -10.27 12.56
N PRO A 44 -7.08 -11.01 13.34
CA PRO A 44 -5.63 -10.93 13.29
C PRO A 44 -5.12 -11.81 12.13
N TRP A 45 -5.06 -11.26 10.93
CA TRP A 45 -4.72 -12.05 9.73
C TRP A 45 -3.24 -11.93 9.30
N ILE A 46 -2.42 -11.26 10.10
CA ILE A 46 -0.96 -11.22 9.98
C ILE A 46 -0.30 -11.93 11.17
N HIS A 47 0.95 -12.37 11.04
CA HIS A 47 1.67 -13.01 12.13
C HIS A 47 1.95 -12.04 13.30
N PRO A 48 1.95 -12.54 14.55
CA PRO A 48 2.27 -11.74 15.73
C PRO A 48 3.77 -11.56 15.92
N ALA A 49 4.14 -10.63 16.81
CA ALA A 49 5.46 -10.60 17.41
C ALA A 49 5.45 -11.31 18.77
N LEU A 50 6.48 -12.09 19.03
CA LEU A 50 6.65 -12.84 20.29
C LEU A 50 7.80 -12.26 21.11
N ASP A 51 7.56 -11.98 22.37
CA ASP A 51 8.57 -11.55 23.35
C ASP A 51 8.66 -12.58 24.47
N PRO A 52 9.58 -13.56 24.39
CA PRO A 52 9.76 -14.56 25.44
C PRO A 52 10.24 -13.97 26.76
N GLU A 53 10.99 -12.86 26.73
CA GLU A 53 11.50 -12.19 27.94
C GLU A 53 10.36 -11.62 28.80
N LEU A 54 9.39 -10.96 28.15
CA LEU A 54 8.20 -10.42 28.80
C LEU A 54 7.03 -11.40 28.84
N ASN A 55 7.22 -12.65 28.34
CA ASN A 55 6.16 -13.64 28.19
C ASN A 55 4.91 -13.02 27.51
N THR A 56 5.11 -12.33 26.38
CA THR A 56 4.06 -11.55 25.72
C THR A 56 3.99 -11.85 24.23
N VAL A 57 2.79 -11.96 23.70
CA VAL A 57 2.48 -11.92 22.28
C VAL A 57 1.79 -10.60 21.95
N TYR A 58 2.28 -9.91 20.93
CA TYR A 58 1.67 -8.70 20.37
C TYR A 58 1.06 -9.02 19.04
N TRP A 59 -0.24 -8.77 18.90
CA TRP A 59 -0.94 -9.08 17.65
C TRP A 59 -1.79 -7.89 17.20
N THR A 60 -1.72 -7.56 15.92
CA THR A 60 -2.53 -6.50 15.32
C THR A 60 -3.84 -7.05 14.79
N PHE A 61 -4.90 -6.30 14.99
CA PHE A 61 -6.27 -6.67 14.61
C PHE A 61 -6.79 -5.74 13.52
N ALA A 62 -7.46 -6.30 12.53
CA ALA A 62 -8.03 -5.60 11.41
C ALA A 62 -9.25 -4.75 11.79
N LYS A 63 -9.86 -4.11 10.80
CA LYS A 63 -11.04 -3.27 10.94
C LYS A 63 -12.25 -3.99 11.54
N ALA A 64 -13.16 -3.21 12.10
CA ALA A 64 -14.49 -3.69 12.41
C ALA A 64 -15.26 -3.98 11.11
N ARG A 65 -15.96 -5.11 11.09
CA ARG A 65 -17.03 -5.38 10.15
C ARG A 65 -18.35 -5.37 10.93
N GLY A 66 -19.36 -5.87 10.33
CA GLY A 66 -20.57 -6.23 11.06
C GLY A 66 -21.78 -5.40 10.70
N CYS A 67 -22.93 -6.04 10.91
CA CYS A 67 -24.28 -5.59 10.68
C CYS A 67 -24.64 -5.35 9.21
N ARG A 68 -24.07 -4.36 8.54
CA ARG A 68 -24.33 -4.06 7.12
C ARG A 68 -23.04 -4.06 6.33
N SER A 69 -22.28 -3.00 6.46
CA SER A 69 -20.97 -2.90 5.84
C SER A 69 -19.95 -2.34 6.83
N SER A 70 -18.68 -2.60 6.60
CA SER A 70 -17.62 -2.05 7.43
C SER A 70 -17.57 -0.51 7.36
N GLN A 71 -18.09 0.08 6.31
CA GLN A 71 -18.02 1.52 6.03
C GLN A 71 -19.27 2.30 6.46
N ASP A 72 -20.37 1.61 6.72
CA ASP A 72 -21.60 2.22 7.21
C ASP A 72 -21.45 2.72 8.66
N GLY A 73 -21.07 1.86 9.58
CA GLY A 73 -20.88 2.18 11.00
C GLY A 73 -22.16 2.42 11.81
N SER A 74 -23.29 2.71 11.17
CA SER A 74 -24.53 3.19 11.81
C SER A 74 -25.13 2.24 12.85
N LEU A 75 -24.93 0.92 12.72
CA LEU A 75 -25.50 -0.08 13.62
C LEU A 75 -24.55 -0.53 14.74
N ARG A 76 -23.31 -0.04 14.76
CA ARG A 76 -22.28 -0.42 15.75
C ARG A 76 -21.63 0.79 16.45
N PRO A 77 -22.42 1.70 17.05
CA PRO A 77 -21.84 2.86 17.74
C PRO A 77 -20.80 2.43 18.78
N GLY A 78 -19.79 3.26 19.01
CA GLY A 78 -18.69 3.01 19.90
C GLY A 78 -17.37 2.70 19.18
N GLN A 79 -16.32 2.43 19.95
CA GLN A 79 -14.96 2.23 19.41
C GLN A 79 -14.77 0.89 18.69
N ASN A 80 -15.62 -0.09 18.96
CA ASN A 80 -15.58 -1.45 18.38
C ASN A 80 -14.28 -2.22 18.72
N LEU A 81 -13.98 -2.32 20.02
CA LEU A 81 -12.78 -3.01 20.50
C LEU A 81 -12.87 -4.53 20.23
N PHE A 82 -11.78 -5.15 19.79
CA PHE A 82 -10.41 -4.65 19.60
C PHE A 82 -10.08 -4.43 18.12
N SER A 83 -11.03 -3.98 17.30
CA SER A 83 -10.71 -3.65 15.90
C SER A 83 -9.66 -2.56 15.82
N SER A 84 -8.87 -2.56 14.73
CA SER A 84 -7.82 -1.57 14.45
C SER A 84 -6.88 -1.32 15.65
N SER A 85 -6.56 -2.38 16.38
CA SER A 85 -5.74 -2.32 17.58
C SER A 85 -4.52 -3.22 17.49
N ILE A 86 -3.48 -2.90 18.24
CA ILE A 86 -2.49 -3.87 18.71
C ILE A 86 -2.90 -4.33 20.10
N VAL A 87 -2.88 -5.63 20.34
CA VAL A 87 -3.22 -6.23 21.63
C VAL A 87 -2.05 -7.03 22.14
N ALA A 88 -1.66 -6.77 23.39
CA ALA A 88 -0.67 -7.55 24.12
C ALA A 88 -1.35 -8.57 25.01
N MET A 89 -0.96 -9.82 24.87
CA MET A 89 -1.51 -10.93 25.65
C MET A 89 -0.36 -11.75 26.27
N ASP A 90 -0.64 -12.41 27.35
CA ASP A 90 0.28 -13.39 27.92
C ASP A 90 0.48 -14.54 26.94
N LEU A 91 1.73 -14.84 26.62
CA LEU A 91 2.09 -15.83 25.59
C LEU A 91 1.59 -17.25 25.93
N LYS A 92 1.56 -17.60 27.23
CA LYS A 92 1.19 -18.95 27.68
C LYS A 92 -0.31 -19.12 27.90
N THR A 93 -0.97 -18.07 28.37
CA THR A 93 -2.36 -18.14 28.83
C THR A 93 -3.37 -17.40 27.96
N GLY A 94 -2.91 -16.54 27.05
CA GLY A 94 -3.77 -15.65 26.27
C GLY A 94 -4.42 -14.52 27.07
N THR A 95 -4.05 -14.38 28.36
CA THR A 95 -4.62 -13.34 29.22
C THR A 95 -4.24 -11.96 28.69
N TYR A 96 -5.26 -11.09 28.55
CA TYR A 96 -5.08 -9.71 28.14
C TYR A 96 -4.14 -8.96 29.08
N LYS A 97 -3.21 -8.18 28.51
CA LYS A 97 -2.32 -7.28 29.24
C LYS A 97 -2.67 -5.81 28.97
N TRP A 98 -2.63 -5.38 27.71
CA TRP A 98 -2.96 -4.04 27.27
C TRP A 98 -3.32 -4.01 25.78
N HIS A 99 -3.88 -2.93 25.32
CA HIS A 99 -4.08 -2.65 23.90
C HIS A 99 -3.87 -1.18 23.59
N PHE A 100 -3.64 -0.90 22.32
CA PHE A 100 -3.71 0.45 21.76
C PHE A 100 -4.49 0.40 20.45
N GLN A 101 -5.53 1.23 20.32
CA GLN A 101 -6.36 1.32 19.14
C GLN A 101 -5.90 2.50 18.29
N SER A 102 -5.49 2.25 17.04
CA SER A 102 -5.00 3.28 16.10
C SER A 102 -6.10 3.95 15.28
N VAL A 103 -7.30 3.36 15.21
CA VAL A 103 -8.48 3.94 14.56
C VAL A 103 -9.72 3.59 15.36
N HIS A 104 -10.31 4.59 15.97
CA HIS A 104 -11.59 4.48 16.67
C HIS A 104 -12.73 4.40 15.67
N HIS A 105 -13.69 3.51 15.90
CA HIS A 105 -14.87 3.36 15.04
C HIS A 105 -14.53 3.35 13.55
N ASN A 106 -13.67 2.41 13.16
CA ASN A 106 -13.12 2.36 11.80
C ASN A 106 -14.19 2.11 10.74
N ILE A 107 -14.47 3.11 9.91
CA ILE A 107 -15.36 3.07 8.75
C ILE A 107 -14.61 3.29 7.42
N TRP A 108 -13.29 3.36 7.43
CA TRP A 108 -12.43 3.70 6.29
C TRP A 108 -11.59 2.54 5.79
N ASP A 109 -11.79 1.33 6.29
CA ASP A 109 -10.96 0.15 5.96
C ASP A 109 -9.49 0.26 6.41
N MET A 110 -9.24 1.02 7.47
CA MET A 110 -7.91 1.25 8.00
C MET A 110 -7.49 0.13 8.96
N ASP A 111 -7.14 -1.01 8.38
CA ASP A 111 -6.68 -2.17 9.14
C ASP A 111 -5.32 -1.95 9.80
N ASN A 112 -5.11 -2.55 10.96
CA ASN A 112 -3.80 -2.80 11.52
C ASN A 112 -3.31 -4.16 11.04
N VAL A 113 -2.57 -4.17 9.95
CA VAL A 113 -2.21 -5.41 9.25
C VAL A 113 -0.71 -5.57 9.00
N MET A 114 0.09 -4.79 9.69
CA MET A 114 1.53 -4.99 9.72
C MET A 114 1.92 -5.82 10.95
N ALA A 115 2.83 -6.78 10.74
CA ALA A 115 3.40 -7.52 11.85
C ALA A 115 4.19 -6.57 12.75
N PRO A 116 3.93 -6.55 14.07
CA PRO A 116 4.68 -5.70 14.98
C PRO A 116 6.17 -6.04 15.00
N VAL A 117 7.01 -5.03 15.15
CA VAL A 117 8.46 -5.17 15.27
C VAL A 117 8.89 -4.83 16.69
N LEU A 118 9.63 -5.72 17.33
CA LEU A 118 10.23 -5.48 18.64
C LEU A 118 11.60 -4.82 18.46
N ALA A 119 11.80 -3.68 19.09
CA ALA A 119 13.04 -2.93 19.01
C ALA A 119 13.52 -2.50 20.41
N ASP A 120 14.80 -2.73 20.71
CA ASP A 120 15.46 -2.15 21.86
C ASP A 120 16.14 -0.85 21.42
N VAL A 121 15.64 0.26 21.89
CA VAL A 121 16.03 1.61 21.44
C VAL A 121 16.45 2.50 22.61
N ARG A 122 17.10 3.61 22.29
CA ARG A 122 17.38 4.66 23.26
C ARG A 122 16.57 5.90 22.91
N ILE A 123 15.67 6.27 23.82
CA ILE A 123 14.87 7.51 23.73
C ILE A 123 15.25 8.40 24.90
N ASP A 124 15.61 9.65 24.66
CA ASP A 124 16.12 10.59 25.68
C ASP A 124 17.26 9.99 26.51
N ASN A 125 18.20 9.32 25.84
CA ASN A 125 19.32 8.59 26.44
C ASN A 125 18.95 7.46 27.41
N LYS A 126 17.68 7.06 27.49
CA LYS A 126 17.21 5.95 28.30
C LYS A 126 16.95 4.72 27.44
N PRO A 127 17.36 3.52 27.85
CA PRO A 127 16.99 2.30 27.14
C PRO A 127 15.47 2.07 27.27
N ARG A 128 14.84 1.70 26.14
CA ARG A 128 13.42 1.39 26.04
C ARG A 128 13.21 0.11 25.26
N LYS A 129 12.27 -0.69 25.73
CA LYS A 129 11.76 -1.86 25.00
C LYS A 129 10.54 -1.40 24.20
N ALA A 130 10.72 -1.16 22.91
CA ALA A 130 9.65 -0.68 22.06
C ALA A 130 9.00 -1.81 21.27
N VAL A 131 7.69 -1.72 21.07
CA VAL A 131 6.97 -2.39 20.01
C VAL A 131 6.53 -1.32 19.01
N VAL A 132 6.89 -1.53 17.75
CA VAL A 132 6.58 -0.61 16.65
C VAL A 132 5.64 -1.33 15.69
N TYR A 133 4.57 -0.68 15.30
CA TYR A 133 3.74 -1.15 14.20
C TYR A 133 3.27 0.02 13.34
N GLY A 134 3.10 -0.27 12.05
CA GLY A 134 2.46 0.60 11.09
C GLY A 134 1.00 0.20 10.89
N SER A 135 0.31 1.05 10.18
CA SER A 135 -1.10 0.83 9.86
C SER A 135 -1.41 1.45 8.50
N LYS A 136 -2.52 1.05 7.91
CA LYS A 136 -3.05 1.65 6.69
C LYS A 136 -3.18 3.18 6.75
N VAL A 137 -3.29 3.75 7.95
CA VAL A 137 -3.35 5.23 8.15
C VAL A 137 -2.07 5.98 7.79
N GLY A 138 -0.98 5.27 7.44
CA GLY A 138 0.30 5.91 7.11
C GLY A 138 1.01 6.55 8.30
N MET A 139 0.87 5.95 9.48
CA MET A 139 1.48 6.38 10.74
C MET A 139 2.18 5.20 11.41
N PHE A 140 3.28 5.47 12.12
CA PHE A 140 3.90 4.50 13.01
C PHE A 140 3.59 4.84 14.46
N TYR A 141 3.22 3.81 15.21
CA TYR A 141 2.98 3.88 16.64
C TYR A 141 4.10 3.16 17.36
N ILE A 142 4.80 3.86 18.24
CA ILE A 142 5.96 3.37 18.98
C ILE A 142 5.58 3.35 20.46
N LEU A 143 5.33 2.13 20.96
CA LEU A 143 4.77 1.90 22.29
C LEU A 143 5.77 1.15 23.17
N ASP A 144 5.68 1.35 24.48
CA ASP A 144 6.40 0.54 25.45
C ASP A 144 5.85 -0.89 25.43
N ARG A 145 6.73 -1.90 25.35
CA ARG A 145 6.32 -3.31 25.30
C ARG A 145 5.65 -3.78 26.58
N VAL A 146 5.94 -3.14 27.71
CA VAL A 146 5.46 -3.59 29.02
C VAL A 146 3.99 -3.20 29.23
N ASP A 147 3.64 -1.95 28.93
CA ASP A 147 2.35 -1.37 29.32
C ASP A 147 1.58 -0.70 28.16
N GLY A 148 2.14 -0.67 26.96
CA GLY A 148 1.52 -0.06 25.79
C GLY A 148 1.53 1.47 25.77
N SER A 149 2.20 2.13 26.72
CA SER A 149 2.29 3.58 26.76
C SER A 149 3.05 4.14 25.56
N PRO A 150 2.59 5.26 24.96
CA PRO A 150 3.29 5.89 23.84
C PRO A 150 4.65 6.44 24.24
N LEU A 151 5.74 5.94 23.65
CA LEU A 151 7.10 6.36 23.98
C LEU A 151 7.44 7.77 23.49
N LEU A 152 6.82 8.23 22.39
CA LEU A 152 7.09 9.53 21.77
C LEU A 152 5.88 10.47 21.79
N GLY A 153 4.81 10.06 22.45
CA GLY A 153 3.56 10.81 22.57
C GLY A 153 2.61 10.63 21.39
N ILE A 154 1.33 10.51 21.73
CA ILE A 154 0.19 10.43 20.81
C ILE A 154 -0.83 11.46 21.28
N GLU A 155 -1.49 12.11 20.33
CA GLU A 155 -2.52 13.13 20.56
C GLU A 155 -3.83 12.70 19.94
N GLU A 156 -4.91 12.78 20.71
CA GLU A 156 -6.27 12.67 20.19
C GLU A 156 -6.64 13.95 19.46
N ARG A 157 -6.72 13.88 18.13
CA ARG A 157 -7.07 15.04 17.29
C ARG A 157 -8.50 14.94 16.81
N PRO A 158 -9.28 16.05 16.89
CA PRO A 158 -10.65 16.10 16.35
C PRO A 158 -10.69 15.75 14.87
N VAL A 159 -11.73 15.02 14.45
CA VAL A 159 -12.00 14.66 13.06
C VAL A 159 -13.44 15.03 12.69
N PRO A 160 -13.76 15.20 11.38
CA PRO A 160 -15.10 15.48 10.92
C PRO A 160 -16.13 14.46 11.42
N GLN A 161 -17.29 14.93 11.84
CA GLN A 161 -18.31 14.09 12.45
C GLN A 161 -19.55 13.93 11.55
N ASP A 162 -20.09 12.70 11.50
CA ASP A 162 -21.43 12.43 10.99
C ASP A 162 -22.17 11.50 11.98
N VAL A 163 -23.22 12.01 12.57
CA VAL A 163 -24.00 11.27 13.58
C VAL A 163 -24.67 10.01 13.00
N ARG A 164 -24.93 9.98 11.70
CA ARG A 164 -25.54 8.83 11.02
C ARG A 164 -24.56 7.65 10.92
N GLN A 165 -23.25 7.95 10.80
CA GLN A 165 -22.19 6.94 10.80
C GLN A 165 -21.63 6.66 12.19
N ASN A 166 -22.11 7.35 13.24
CA ASN A 166 -21.58 7.26 14.61
C ASN A 166 -20.06 7.51 14.68
N THR A 167 -19.55 8.43 13.85
CA THR A 167 -18.12 8.75 13.80
C THR A 167 -17.59 9.08 15.19
N TRP A 168 -16.39 8.56 15.53
CA TRP A 168 -15.74 8.85 16.80
C TRP A 168 -15.18 10.28 16.77
N PRO A 169 -15.28 11.05 17.87
CA PRO A 169 -14.94 12.49 17.87
C PRO A 169 -13.48 12.81 17.53
N THR A 170 -12.57 11.89 17.89
CA THR A 170 -11.13 12.07 17.74
C THR A 170 -10.48 10.83 17.16
N GLN A 171 -9.26 11.00 16.64
CA GLN A 171 -8.42 9.89 16.23
C GLN A 171 -6.99 10.09 16.77
N PRO A 172 -6.26 9.00 17.10
CA PRO A 172 -4.94 9.09 17.68
C PRO A 172 -3.86 9.37 16.64
N TYR A 173 -3.17 10.47 16.78
CA TYR A 173 -2.06 10.88 15.93
C TYR A 173 -0.74 10.85 16.70
N PRO A 174 0.32 10.19 16.19
CA PRO A 174 1.67 10.43 16.71
C PRO A 174 2.02 11.92 16.61
N LYS A 175 2.70 12.48 17.62
CA LYS A 175 3.07 13.90 17.64
C LYS A 175 3.89 14.32 16.41
N GLN A 176 4.68 13.39 15.86
CA GLN A 176 5.47 13.59 14.65
C GLN A 176 4.63 13.61 13.37
N GLY A 177 3.35 13.24 13.47
CA GLY A 177 2.42 13.18 12.35
C GLY A 177 2.56 11.93 11.48
N PRO A 178 1.83 11.89 10.37
CA PRO A 178 1.93 10.82 9.39
C PRO A 178 3.23 10.94 8.58
N TRP A 179 3.74 9.81 8.11
CA TRP A 179 4.88 9.75 7.20
C TRP A 179 4.46 9.77 5.73
N THR A 180 3.16 9.76 5.45
CA THR A 180 2.59 9.90 4.10
C THR A 180 1.56 11.03 4.09
N GLU A 181 1.14 11.43 2.91
CA GLU A 181 0.04 12.36 2.71
C GLU A 181 -1.25 11.76 3.27
N ILE A 182 -2.12 12.60 3.87
CA ILE A 182 -3.39 12.17 4.44
C ILE A 182 -4.61 12.90 3.85
N CYS A 183 -4.39 13.79 2.90
CA CYS A 183 -5.46 14.53 2.20
C CYS A 183 -5.22 14.51 0.71
N VAL A 184 -6.32 14.44 -0.05
CA VAL A 184 -6.33 14.74 -1.48
C VAL A 184 -6.79 16.17 -1.65
N VAL A 185 -5.93 17.01 -2.22
CA VAL A 185 -6.23 18.44 -2.43
C VAL A 185 -5.88 18.80 -3.87
N ASN A 186 -6.84 19.35 -4.59
CA ASN A 186 -6.65 19.86 -5.96
C ASN A 186 -6.03 18.84 -6.95
N GLN A 187 -6.29 17.57 -6.75
CA GLN A 187 -5.87 16.55 -7.71
C GLN A 187 -6.71 16.67 -8.98
N PRO A 188 -6.09 16.69 -10.16
CA PRO A 188 -6.84 16.56 -11.41
C PRO A 188 -7.37 15.12 -11.46
N LEU A 189 -8.67 15.00 -11.38
CA LEU A 189 -9.33 13.72 -11.40
C LEU A 189 -9.85 13.46 -12.81
N GLY A 190 -9.70 12.22 -13.29
CA GLY A 190 -10.35 11.78 -14.49
C GLY A 190 -11.87 11.82 -14.38
N THR A 191 -12.51 11.66 -15.49
CA THR A 191 -13.98 11.70 -15.60
C THR A 191 -14.58 10.34 -15.89
N GLU A 192 -13.76 9.28 -15.89
CA GLU A 192 -14.10 7.94 -16.35
C GLU A 192 -13.90 6.89 -15.26
N VAL A 193 -14.69 5.84 -15.29
CA VAL A 193 -14.51 4.68 -14.41
C VAL A 193 -13.33 3.85 -14.91
N PRO A 194 -12.37 3.46 -14.06
CA PRO A 194 -11.28 2.59 -14.48
C PRO A 194 -11.79 1.32 -15.15
N GLY A 195 -11.29 1.04 -16.34
CA GLY A 195 -11.70 -0.11 -17.13
C GLY A 195 -12.92 0.11 -18.03
N ASP A 196 -13.61 1.25 -17.92
CA ASP A 196 -14.71 1.63 -18.81
C ASP A 196 -14.59 3.09 -19.23
N PRO A 197 -13.86 3.39 -20.33
CA PRO A 197 -13.65 4.75 -20.81
C PRO A 197 -14.91 5.45 -21.34
N ASN A 198 -16.05 4.76 -21.34
CA ASN A 198 -17.34 5.30 -21.75
C ASN A 198 -18.28 5.61 -20.58
N ARG A 199 -17.84 5.33 -19.35
CA ARG A 199 -18.63 5.53 -18.15
C ARG A 199 -18.04 6.64 -17.28
N ALA A 200 -18.84 7.66 -17.00
CA ALA A 200 -18.44 8.76 -16.13
C ALA A 200 -18.22 8.29 -14.67
N VAL A 201 -17.27 8.93 -14.00
CA VAL A 201 -17.03 8.70 -12.58
C VAL A 201 -18.23 9.20 -11.76
N PRO A 202 -18.65 8.47 -10.74
CA PRO A 202 -19.63 8.95 -9.80
C PRO A 202 -19.19 10.27 -9.14
N ASN A 203 -20.14 11.10 -8.78
CA ASN A 203 -19.84 12.31 -8.04
C ASN A 203 -19.23 11.98 -6.67
N TYR A 204 -18.06 12.52 -6.39
CA TYR A 204 -17.38 12.41 -5.11
C TYR A 204 -16.66 13.73 -4.76
N LYS A 205 -16.33 13.92 -3.50
CA LYS A 205 -15.54 15.06 -3.02
C LYS A 205 -14.10 14.63 -2.69
N GLN A 206 -13.15 15.52 -2.88
CA GLN A 206 -11.80 15.36 -2.35
C GLN A 206 -11.82 15.66 -0.85
N GLY A 207 -11.08 14.88 -0.08
CA GLY A 207 -11.05 15.00 1.36
C GLY A 207 -9.79 14.42 1.99
N CYS A 208 -9.84 14.26 3.29
CA CYS A 208 -8.75 13.74 4.09
C CYS A 208 -9.08 12.36 4.67
N LEU A 209 -8.06 11.68 5.15
CA LEU A 209 -8.23 10.52 6.03
C LEU A 209 -9.16 10.90 7.19
N PHE A 210 -10.12 10.04 7.50
CA PHE A 210 -11.15 10.21 8.53
C PHE A 210 -12.30 11.18 8.18
N ASP A 211 -12.41 11.68 6.96
CA ASP A 211 -13.62 12.38 6.54
C ASP A 211 -14.82 11.44 6.48
N ALA A 212 -15.96 11.89 6.97
CA ALA A 212 -17.22 11.16 6.87
C ALA A 212 -17.73 11.14 5.41
N HIS A 213 -18.33 10.02 4.99
CA HIS A 213 -18.69 9.75 3.60
C HIS A 213 -20.15 9.29 3.41
N TRP A 214 -21.07 9.78 4.27
CA TRP A 214 -22.49 9.36 4.23
C TRP A 214 -23.21 9.84 2.96
N ASP A 215 -23.15 11.12 2.65
CA ASP A 215 -23.94 11.72 1.55
C ASP A 215 -23.22 11.64 0.20
N THR A 216 -21.91 11.63 0.21
CA THR A 216 -21.10 11.68 -1.00
C THR A 216 -19.81 10.92 -0.75
N PRO A 217 -19.40 10.01 -1.64
CA PRO A 217 -18.12 9.35 -1.55
C PRO A 217 -16.98 10.35 -1.39
N VAL A 218 -16.01 10.05 -0.53
CA VAL A 218 -14.86 10.89 -0.24
C VAL A 218 -13.60 10.27 -0.78
N LEU A 219 -12.96 10.95 -1.72
CA LEU A 219 -11.64 10.61 -2.18
C LEU A 219 -10.62 11.05 -1.15
N SER A 220 -9.91 10.13 -0.55
CA SER A 220 -8.86 10.41 0.42
C SER A 220 -7.58 9.62 0.15
N ILE A 221 -6.50 10.03 0.77
CA ILE A 221 -5.23 9.33 0.85
C ILE A 221 -4.81 9.28 2.33
N PRO A 222 -4.27 8.16 2.87
CA PRO A 222 -4.29 6.84 2.25
C PRO A 222 -5.70 6.36 1.96
N SER A 223 -5.82 5.53 0.93
CA SER A 223 -7.10 4.88 0.62
C SER A 223 -7.31 3.64 1.51
N GLN A 224 -8.35 2.89 1.24
CA GLN A 224 -8.56 1.56 1.83
C GLN A 224 -7.40 0.58 1.55
N ASN A 225 -6.59 0.85 0.54
CA ASN A 225 -5.35 0.11 0.30
C ASN A 225 -4.23 0.52 1.28
N GLY A 226 -4.42 1.63 1.99
CA GLY A 226 -3.52 2.09 3.04
C GLY A 226 -2.27 2.81 2.54
N GLY A 227 -1.59 3.45 3.48
CA GLY A 227 -0.23 3.97 3.29
C GLY A 227 0.80 2.85 3.44
N ALA A 228 0.57 1.91 4.37
CA ALA A 228 1.24 0.63 4.48
C ALA A 228 0.19 -0.47 4.66
N ASP A 229 0.52 -1.69 4.26
CA ASP A 229 -0.39 -2.83 4.36
C ASP A 229 0.38 -4.07 4.88
N PHE A 230 0.09 -5.28 4.43
CA PHE A 230 0.64 -6.51 4.99
C PHE A 230 2.10 -6.84 4.59
N GLY A 231 2.80 -5.95 3.90
CA GLY A 231 4.24 -6.07 3.67
C GLY A 231 5.02 -6.05 4.99
N SER A 232 5.98 -6.97 5.15
CA SER A 232 6.75 -7.05 6.38
C SER A 232 7.69 -5.86 6.55
N MET A 233 7.71 -5.32 7.77
CA MET A 233 8.70 -4.32 8.17
C MET A 233 10.02 -4.97 8.57
N SER A 234 11.11 -4.23 8.44
CA SER A 234 12.42 -4.66 8.94
C SER A 234 13.07 -3.57 9.78
N TYR A 235 13.65 -3.95 10.91
CA TYR A 235 14.39 -3.04 11.80
C TYR A 235 15.86 -3.39 11.80
N SER A 236 16.72 -2.37 11.61
CA SER A 236 18.16 -2.52 11.75
C SER A 236 18.62 -1.95 13.10
N PRO A 237 19.06 -2.80 14.05
CA PRO A 237 19.62 -2.31 15.32
C PRO A 237 20.89 -1.49 15.14
N LYS A 238 21.60 -1.69 14.03
CA LYS A 238 22.83 -0.94 13.69
C LYS A 238 22.53 0.53 13.37
N THR A 239 21.48 0.80 12.60
CA THR A 239 21.10 2.15 12.18
C THR A 239 20.02 2.79 13.06
N GLY A 240 19.28 1.99 13.83
CA GLY A 240 18.09 2.42 14.56
C GLY A 240 16.88 2.70 13.66
N LEU A 241 16.96 2.33 12.38
CA LEU A 241 15.93 2.61 11.39
C LEU A 241 15.00 1.40 11.17
N LEU A 242 13.73 1.71 10.99
CA LEU A 242 12.68 0.80 10.54
C LEU A 242 12.39 1.07 9.06
N TYR A 243 12.27 0.01 8.28
CA TYR A 243 12.02 0.08 6.83
C TYR A 243 10.72 -0.62 6.49
N THR A 244 9.93 0.00 5.60
CA THR A 244 8.73 -0.63 5.05
C THR A 244 8.45 -0.17 3.62
N GLY A 245 7.81 -1.04 2.86
CA GLY A 245 7.15 -0.65 1.63
C GLY A 245 5.90 0.20 1.92
N PHE A 246 5.56 1.12 1.04
CA PHE A 246 4.35 1.93 1.14
C PHE A 246 3.61 2.02 -0.19
N ALA A 247 2.31 2.28 -0.09
CA ALA A 247 1.46 2.65 -1.21
C ALA A 247 1.18 4.15 -1.20
N TYR A 248 1.10 4.72 -2.39
CA TYR A 248 0.59 6.06 -2.63
C TYR A 248 -0.59 5.95 -3.58
N VAL A 249 -1.75 5.74 -3.00
CA VAL A 249 -3.00 5.49 -3.72
C VAL A 249 -4.11 6.26 -3.02
N ALA A 250 -4.79 7.13 -3.74
CA ALA A 250 -6.04 7.69 -3.28
C ALA A 250 -7.22 6.85 -3.79
N ALA A 251 -8.28 6.67 -3.01
CA ALA A 251 -9.53 6.05 -3.44
C ALA A 251 -10.72 6.64 -2.71
N ALA A 252 -11.89 6.49 -3.31
CA ALA A 252 -13.11 6.98 -2.70
C ALA A 252 -13.62 5.99 -1.64
N HIS A 253 -13.91 6.50 -0.45
CA HIS A 253 -14.69 5.81 0.57
C HIS A 253 -16.17 6.05 0.31
N ASP A 254 -16.97 5.00 0.41
CA ASP A 254 -18.41 4.97 0.15
C ASP A 254 -19.09 4.05 1.16
N LEU A 255 -20.40 4.14 1.32
CA LEU A 255 -21.20 3.26 2.17
C LEU A 255 -21.30 1.82 1.65
N VAL A 256 -21.06 1.61 0.36
CA VAL A 256 -21.19 0.31 -0.31
C VAL A 256 -19.91 -0.50 -0.20
N GLU A 257 -19.98 -1.74 0.23
CA GLU A 257 -18.90 -2.70 0.19
C GLU A 257 -19.04 -3.71 -0.96
N PRO A 258 -17.95 -4.04 -1.62
CA PRO A 258 -16.65 -3.40 -1.52
C PRO A 258 -16.63 -2.06 -2.27
N SER A 259 -16.16 -1.03 -1.64
CA SER A 259 -15.89 0.27 -2.27
C SER A 259 -14.81 0.19 -3.37
N ASN A 260 -14.34 -1.02 -3.64
CA ASN A 260 -13.28 -1.36 -4.59
C ASN A 260 -13.53 -0.95 -6.05
N GLY A 261 -14.74 -0.50 -6.37
CA GLY A 261 -15.07 0.00 -7.70
C GLY A 261 -14.87 1.50 -7.87
N LEU A 262 -14.76 2.25 -6.77
CA LEU A 262 -14.65 3.70 -6.78
C LEU A 262 -13.21 4.15 -6.54
N ARG A 263 -12.27 3.57 -7.27
CA ARG A 263 -10.98 4.23 -7.41
C ARG A 263 -11.23 5.50 -8.20
N ALA A 264 -10.82 6.61 -7.63
CA ALA A 264 -10.88 7.83 -8.37
C ALA A 264 -9.98 7.70 -9.60
N THR A 265 -10.50 8.11 -10.68
CA THR A 265 -9.79 8.25 -11.94
C THR A 265 -8.68 9.27 -11.76
N GLY A 266 -7.53 8.97 -12.29
CA GLY A 266 -6.34 9.82 -12.17
C GLY A 266 -5.46 9.53 -10.98
N GLU A 267 -5.67 8.40 -10.32
CA GLU A 267 -4.87 8.00 -9.20
C GLU A 267 -3.70 7.15 -9.54
N TYR A 268 -2.65 7.46 -8.82
CA TYR A 268 -1.38 6.78 -8.88
C TYR A 268 -1.42 5.55 -7.97
N MET A 269 -1.37 4.34 -8.54
CA MET A 269 -1.00 3.15 -7.78
C MET A 269 0.52 3.03 -7.75
N THR A 270 1.15 3.99 -7.12
CA THR A 270 2.59 4.00 -6.88
C THR A 270 2.86 3.78 -5.42
N GLY A 271 4.12 3.80 -5.06
CA GLY A 271 4.53 3.63 -3.68
C GLY A 271 6.01 3.88 -3.50
N GLY A 272 6.64 3.02 -2.76
CA GLY A 272 8.07 3.07 -2.53
C GLY A 272 8.50 2.45 -1.22
N VAL A 273 9.66 2.87 -0.76
CA VAL A 273 10.23 2.46 0.53
C VAL A 273 10.45 3.68 1.39
N VAL A 274 10.12 3.56 2.67
CA VAL A 274 10.40 4.59 3.68
C VAL A 274 11.27 4.01 4.78
N ALA A 275 12.23 4.79 5.25
CA ALA A 275 13.03 4.52 6.44
C ALA A 275 12.73 5.55 7.53
N VAL A 276 12.40 5.06 8.71
CA VAL A 276 12.00 5.88 9.87
C VAL A 276 12.89 5.57 11.06
N ASP A 277 13.38 6.61 11.71
CA ASP A 277 14.14 6.50 12.94
C ASP A 277 13.20 6.18 14.09
N VAL A 278 13.36 5.02 14.72
CA VAL A 278 12.47 4.54 15.77
C VAL A 278 12.59 5.37 17.05
N ALA A 279 13.77 5.96 17.32
CA ALA A 279 13.97 6.77 18.53
C ALA A 279 13.26 8.14 18.46
N THR A 280 12.93 8.62 17.26
CA THR A 280 12.33 9.95 17.05
C THR A 280 11.02 9.91 16.26
N ASN A 281 10.67 8.79 15.66
CA ASN A 281 9.55 8.61 14.73
C ASN A 281 9.60 9.60 13.54
N THR A 282 10.78 9.88 13.03
CA THR A 282 10.99 10.81 11.90
C THR A 282 11.49 10.08 10.68
N VAL A 283 10.99 10.47 9.52
CA VAL A 283 11.45 9.93 8.23
C VAL A 283 12.90 10.37 8.00
N LYS A 284 13.79 9.40 7.78
CA LYS A 284 15.18 9.66 7.38
C LYS A 284 15.31 9.81 5.89
N TRP A 285 14.68 8.90 5.15
CA TRP A 285 14.57 8.99 3.70
C TRP A 285 13.29 8.28 3.24
N LYS A 286 12.81 8.67 2.06
CA LYS A 286 11.66 8.11 1.38
C LYS A 286 11.98 8.02 -0.10
N LYS A 287 12.02 6.80 -0.64
CA LYS A 287 12.27 6.54 -2.05
C LYS A 287 10.96 6.21 -2.74
N ARG A 288 10.57 7.02 -3.70
CA ARG A 288 9.44 6.71 -4.59
C ARG A 288 9.84 5.60 -5.57
N LEU A 289 8.92 4.68 -5.81
CA LEU A 289 9.00 3.61 -6.78
C LEU A 289 7.72 3.60 -7.63
N PRO A 290 7.78 3.06 -8.86
CA PRO A 290 6.65 3.17 -9.80
C PRO A 290 5.46 2.27 -9.45
N TYR A 291 5.55 1.47 -8.39
CA TYR A 291 4.54 0.50 -8.00
C TYR A 291 4.14 0.67 -6.54
N ASP A 292 2.96 0.16 -6.21
CA ASP A 292 2.54 -0.04 -4.83
C ASP A 292 3.42 -1.13 -4.19
N GLU A 293 4.13 -0.75 -3.14
CA GLU A 293 5.07 -1.62 -2.42
C GLU A 293 4.54 -2.02 -1.02
N ALA A 294 3.27 -1.71 -0.72
CA ALA A 294 2.68 -2.05 0.58
C ALA A 294 2.08 -3.46 0.61
N HIS A 295 1.60 -3.96 -0.53
CA HIS A 295 0.81 -5.18 -0.60
C HIS A 295 1.67 -6.41 -0.86
N GLY A 296 2.00 -7.14 0.21
CA GLY A 296 2.71 -8.43 0.14
C GLY A 296 4.20 -8.32 -0.04
N VAL A 297 4.73 -7.17 -0.38
CA VAL A 297 6.15 -6.94 -0.54
C VAL A 297 6.74 -6.44 0.77
N GLY A 298 7.55 -7.26 1.43
CA GLY A 298 8.25 -6.86 2.64
C GLY A 298 9.67 -6.40 2.34
N VAL A 299 10.22 -5.64 3.28
CA VAL A 299 11.62 -5.23 3.24
C VAL A 299 12.45 -6.17 4.11
N LEU A 300 13.57 -6.65 3.59
CA LEU A 300 14.58 -7.39 4.34
C LEU A 300 15.82 -6.51 4.50
N THR A 301 16.25 -6.25 5.72
CA THR A 301 17.55 -5.59 5.97
C THR A 301 18.61 -6.61 6.41
N THR A 302 19.85 -6.36 6.02
CA THR A 302 21.00 -7.18 6.40
C THR A 302 22.01 -6.38 7.22
N LYS A 303 22.87 -7.08 7.95
CA LYS A 303 23.97 -6.48 8.72
C LYS A 303 24.97 -5.73 7.82
N GLY A 304 24.98 -6.02 6.52
CA GLY A 304 25.82 -5.37 5.51
C GLY A 304 25.23 -4.08 4.94
N ASP A 305 24.28 -3.44 5.62
CA ASP A 305 23.65 -2.17 5.24
C ASP A 305 22.86 -2.21 3.92
N LEU A 306 22.32 -3.37 3.56
CA LEU A 306 21.44 -3.53 2.42
C LEU A 306 19.99 -3.72 2.87
N ALA A 307 19.06 -3.08 2.14
CA ALA A 307 17.63 -3.29 2.25
C ALA A 307 17.12 -3.88 0.92
N PHE A 308 16.60 -5.11 0.96
CA PHE A 308 16.06 -5.78 -0.21
C PHE A 308 14.54 -5.61 -0.27
N ILE A 309 14.03 -5.30 -1.46
CA ILE A 309 12.60 -5.24 -1.75
C ILE A 309 12.31 -5.77 -3.16
N GLY A 310 11.27 -6.58 -3.29
CA GLY A 310 10.79 -7.05 -4.59
C GLY A 310 9.82 -6.06 -5.22
N GLN A 311 9.59 -6.19 -6.52
CA GLN A 311 8.65 -5.35 -7.26
C GLN A 311 7.68 -6.19 -8.11
N PRO A 312 6.47 -5.65 -8.39
CA PRO A 312 5.49 -6.34 -9.25
C PRO A 312 5.94 -6.56 -10.69
N ASP A 313 6.96 -5.86 -11.16
CA ASP A 313 7.57 -6.07 -12.49
C ASP A 313 8.63 -7.17 -12.52
N GLY A 314 8.88 -7.80 -11.38
CA GLY A 314 9.84 -8.89 -11.22
C GLY A 314 11.25 -8.44 -10.84
N ASN A 315 11.50 -7.17 -10.60
CA ASN A 315 12.79 -6.72 -10.11
C ASN A 315 12.94 -6.94 -8.60
N LEU A 316 14.05 -7.53 -8.18
CA LEU A 316 14.52 -7.50 -6.80
C LEU A 316 15.56 -6.38 -6.69
N LEU A 317 15.33 -5.42 -5.81
CA LEU A 317 16.21 -4.28 -5.57
C LEU A 317 17.00 -4.49 -4.28
N ALA A 318 18.26 -4.03 -4.27
CA ALA A 318 19.01 -3.79 -3.04
C ALA A 318 19.28 -2.29 -2.92
N LEU A 319 18.83 -1.72 -1.81
CA LEU A 319 18.99 -0.30 -1.48
C LEU A 319 20.00 -0.15 -0.34
N ASP A 320 20.72 0.95 -0.35
CA ASP A 320 21.50 1.39 0.81
C ASP A 320 20.57 1.76 1.97
N THR A 321 20.82 1.21 3.16
CA THR A 321 19.95 1.40 4.32
C THR A 321 19.94 2.84 4.86
N LEU A 322 21.02 3.63 4.65
CA LEU A 322 21.12 4.98 5.19
C LEU A 322 20.58 6.04 4.23
N THR A 323 20.64 5.78 2.92
CA THR A 323 20.31 6.78 1.89
C THR A 323 19.10 6.41 1.03
N GLY A 324 18.74 5.13 0.94
CA GLY A 324 17.75 4.62 0.00
C GLY A 324 18.22 4.58 -1.46
N GLU A 325 19.52 4.81 -1.70
CA GLU A 325 20.12 4.68 -3.04
C GLU A 325 20.02 3.22 -3.52
N GLU A 326 19.67 3.03 -4.78
CA GLU A 326 19.66 1.71 -5.40
C GLU A 326 21.09 1.29 -5.77
N LEU A 327 21.56 0.25 -5.11
CA LEU A 327 22.91 -0.30 -5.30
C LEU A 327 22.94 -1.48 -6.28
N TRP A 328 21.85 -2.22 -6.38
CA TRP A 328 21.78 -3.40 -7.22
C TRP A 328 20.33 -3.72 -7.59
N ARG A 329 20.16 -4.35 -8.76
CA ARG A 329 18.89 -4.80 -9.29
C ARG A 329 19.04 -6.13 -10.02
N PHE A 330 18.05 -7.01 -9.87
CA PHE A 330 18.01 -8.28 -10.56
C PHE A 330 16.60 -8.61 -11.04
N GLN A 331 16.45 -8.92 -12.32
CA GLN A 331 15.17 -9.35 -12.89
C GLN A 331 14.97 -10.86 -12.65
N THR A 332 13.86 -11.22 -12.01
CA THR A 332 13.49 -12.58 -11.63
C THR A 332 12.57 -13.28 -12.63
N GLY A 333 12.00 -12.54 -13.60
CA GLY A 333 11.11 -13.07 -14.65
C GLY A 333 9.64 -13.14 -14.27
N ALA A 334 9.27 -12.90 -13.02
CA ALA A 334 7.90 -12.86 -12.55
C ALA A 334 7.75 -11.87 -11.40
N ALA A 335 6.54 -11.39 -11.16
CA ALA A 335 6.26 -10.43 -10.10
C ALA A 335 6.63 -10.98 -8.72
N ILE A 336 7.25 -10.13 -7.92
CA ILE A 336 7.58 -10.42 -6.53
C ILE A 336 6.55 -9.76 -5.65
N SER A 337 5.78 -10.57 -4.90
CA SER A 337 4.81 -10.11 -3.91
C SER A 337 4.99 -10.86 -2.58
N SER A 338 6.23 -11.24 -2.30
CA SER A 338 6.64 -11.88 -1.06
C SER A 338 7.80 -11.13 -0.42
N SER A 339 7.91 -11.21 0.90
CA SER A 339 9.08 -10.67 1.59
C SER A 339 10.32 -11.51 1.27
N PRO A 340 11.46 -10.91 0.92
CA PRO A 340 12.72 -11.61 0.88
C PRO A 340 13.10 -12.15 2.26
N ILE A 341 13.82 -13.25 2.30
CA ILE A 341 14.41 -13.81 3.53
C ILE A 341 15.92 -13.94 3.39
N ALA A 342 16.63 -13.92 4.52
CA ALA A 342 18.06 -14.25 4.55
C ALA A 342 18.31 -15.45 5.45
N TYR A 343 19.23 -16.30 5.04
CA TYR A 343 19.67 -17.46 5.82
C TYR A 343 21.14 -17.75 5.54
N GLU A 344 21.74 -18.60 6.33
CA GLU A 344 23.14 -19.00 6.20
C GLU A 344 23.24 -20.53 6.03
N ILE A 345 24.11 -20.97 5.11
CA ILE A 345 24.47 -22.36 4.93
C ILE A 345 26.01 -22.44 4.87
N ASN A 346 26.61 -23.18 5.78
CA ASN A 346 28.07 -23.40 5.84
C ASN A 346 28.88 -22.08 5.86
N GLY A 347 28.40 -21.04 6.54
CA GLY A 347 29.09 -19.74 6.63
C GLY A 347 28.85 -18.82 5.42
N GLU A 348 28.09 -19.25 4.42
CA GLU A 348 27.68 -18.41 3.29
C GLU A 348 26.27 -17.86 3.50
N GLN A 349 26.10 -16.54 3.37
CA GLN A 349 24.80 -15.89 3.41
C GLN A 349 24.07 -16.02 2.08
N TYR A 350 22.79 -16.33 2.17
CA TYR A 350 21.85 -16.36 1.06
C TYR A 350 20.72 -15.37 1.31
N VAL A 351 20.22 -14.76 0.23
CA VAL A 351 18.94 -14.07 0.17
C VAL A 351 18.02 -14.82 -0.77
N ALA A 352 16.82 -15.14 -0.33
CA ALA A 352 15.86 -15.84 -1.17
C ALA A 352 14.53 -15.09 -1.27
N VAL A 353 13.86 -15.25 -2.41
CA VAL A 353 12.57 -14.61 -2.69
C VAL A 353 11.74 -15.47 -3.65
N TYR A 354 10.44 -15.52 -3.42
CA TYR A 354 9.49 -16.07 -4.39
C TYR A 354 9.14 -15.02 -5.45
N ALA A 355 9.19 -15.42 -6.71
CA ALA A 355 8.72 -14.64 -7.86
C ALA A 355 7.65 -15.46 -8.59
N GLY A 356 6.40 -15.26 -8.20
CA GLY A 356 5.26 -16.12 -8.63
C GLY A 356 4.08 -15.35 -9.21
N GLY A 357 4.13 -14.03 -9.16
CA GLY A 357 3.01 -13.17 -9.51
C GLY A 357 2.33 -12.60 -8.27
N THR A 358 1.36 -11.75 -8.45
CA THR A 358 0.69 -11.04 -7.36
C THR A 358 -0.83 -11.10 -7.50
N GLY A 359 -1.53 -11.02 -6.35
CA GLY A 359 -2.97 -10.82 -6.30
C GLY A 359 -3.34 -9.33 -6.26
N ILE A 360 -2.93 -8.61 -5.24
CA ILE A 360 -3.28 -7.21 -4.96
C ILE A 360 -2.03 -6.34 -5.06
N PRO A 361 -2.13 -5.12 -5.65
CA PRO A 361 -3.30 -4.54 -6.34
C PRO A 361 -3.39 -4.90 -7.82
N TYR A 362 -2.37 -5.55 -8.38
CA TYR A 362 -2.21 -5.73 -9.83
C TYR A 362 -2.97 -6.93 -10.40
N GLY A 363 -3.38 -7.87 -9.55
CA GLY A 363 -4.20 -9.01 -9.95
C GLY A 363 -3.60 -9.79 -11.13
N ASN A 364 -4.36 -9.90 -12.20
CA ASN A 364 -3.95 -10.65 -13.40
C ASN A 364 -3.00 -9.89 -14.32
N THR A 365 -2.69 -8.63 -14.04
CA THR A 365 -1.82 -7.80 -14.90
C THR A 365 -0.33 -7.97 -14.59
N ALA A 366 0.01 -8.46 -13.39
CA ALA A 366 1.40 -8.75 -13.03
C ALA A 366 1.91 -10.01 -13.74
N PRO A 367 3.19 -10.03 -14.14
CA PRO A 367 3.79 -11.22 -14.76
C PRO A 367 3.82 -12.38 -13.78
N ARG A 368 3.38 -13.56 -14.25
CA ARG A 368 3.27 -14.77 -13.44
C ARG A 368 4.47 -15.71 -13.65
N GLY A 369 4.79 -16.46 -12.63
CA GLY A 369 5.83 -17.48 -12.63
C GLY A 369 5.70 -18.39 -11.41
N ASP A 370 6.67 -19.27 -11.26
CA ASP A 370 6.75 -20.25 -10.18
C ASP A 370 8.20 -20.40 -9.69
N TYR A 371 8.91 -19.27 -9.60
CA TYR A 371 10.34 -19.25 -9.29
C TYR A 371 10.58 -19.04 -7.80
N LEU A 372 11.53 -19.81 -7.26
CA LEU A 372 12.24 -19.50 -6.02
C LEU A 372 13.68 -19.13 -6.39
N TRP A 373 14.00 -17.85 -6.23
CA TRP A 373 15.36 -17.38 -6.43
C TRP A 373 16.14 -17.38 -5.12
N ALA A 374 17.39 -17.87 -5.17
CA ALA A 374 18.34 -17.78 -4.07
C ALA A 374 19.61 -17.09 -4.55
N PHE A 375 20.01 -16.06 -3.87
CA PHE A 375 21.16 -15.22 -4.21
C PHE A 375 22.26 -15.38 -3.17
N LYS A 376 23.50 -15.45 -3.63
CA LYS A 376 24.69 -15.34 -2.78
C LYS A 376 25.75 -14.49 -3.47
N VAL A 377 26.75 -14.05 -2.73
CA VAL A 377 27.92 -13.36 -3.30
C VAL A 377 28.59 -14.25 -4.34
N ASN A 378 28.93 -13.68 -5.49
CA ASN A 378 29.50 -14.40 -6.64
C ASN A 378 28.58 -15.46 -7.29
N GLY A 379 27.28 -15.35 -7.14
CA GLY A 379 26.33 -16.15 -7.91
C GLY A 379 26.47 -15.86 -9.41
N THR A 380 26.30 -16.90 -10.25
CA THR A 380 26.64 -16.84 -11.68
C THR A 380 25.43 -16.91 -12.62
N LEU A 381 24.22 -17.16 -12.11
CA LEU A 381 23.03 -17.17 -12.96
C LEU A 381 22.71 -15.77 -13.46
N PRO A 382 22.47 -15.59 -14.77
CA PRO A 382 22.09 -14.30 -15.31
C PRO A 382 20.66 -13.93 -14.88
N PRO A 383 20.30 -12.66 -14.92
CA PRO A 383 18.91 -12.22 -14.78
C PRO A 383 18.00 -12.88 -15.81
N ALA A 384 16.77 -13.13 -15.44
CA ALA A 384 15.74 -13.58 -16.36
C ALA A 384 15.43 -12.48 -17.39
N ALA A 385 14.80 -12.86 -18.49
CA ALA A 385 14.26 -11.89 -19.44
C ALA A 385 13.23 -11.00 -18.74
N THR A 386 13.25 -9.71 -19.04
CA THR A 386 12.25 -8.79 -18.54
C THR A 386 10.87 -9.21 -19.02
N PRO A 387 9.94 -9.53 -18.10
CA PRO A 387 8.60 -9.90 -18.50
C PRO A 387 7.88 -8.70 -19.10
N THR A 388 6.80 -8.98 -19.82
CA THR A 388 5.88 -7.92 -20.25
C THR A 388 5.38 -7.16 -19.03
N PRO A 389 5.54 -5.84 -18.96
CA PRO A 389 5.08 -5.07 -17.80
C PRO A 389 3.62 -5.35 -17.47
N PRO A 390 3.22 -5.35 -16.21
CA PRO A 390 1.85 -5.69 -15.79
C PRO A 390 0.77 -4.77 -16.36
N TYR A 391 1.15 -3.59 -16.81
CA TYR A 391 0.27 -2.61 -17.44
C TYR A 391 0.36 -2.60 -18.99
N VAL A 392 1.26 -3.41 -19.58
CA VAL A 392 1.31 -3.56 -21.04
C VAL A 392 0.16 -4.44 -21.49
N ARG A 393 -0.61 -3.90 -22.40
CA ARG A 393 -1.68 -4.65 -23.03
C ARG A 393 -1.19 -5.33 -24.27
N LYS A 394 -1.75 -6.50 -24.50
CA LYS A 394 -1.68 -7.14 -25.78
C LYS A 394 -2.66 -6.44 -26.71
N ASP A 395 -2.27 -6.28 -27.97
CA ASP A 395 -3.20 -5.92 -29.02
C ASP A 395 -4.27 -7.03 -29.20
N VAL A 396 -5.26 -6.77 -30.04
CA VAL A 396 -6.32 -7.75 -30.34
C VAL A 396 -5.80 -9.07 -30.92
N SER A 397 -4.57 -9.08 -31.42
CA SER A 397 -3.86 -10.28 -31.91
C SER A 397 -3.05 -10.98 -30.83
N GLY A 398 -3.00 -10.43 -29.60
CA GLY A 398 -2.26 -10.99 -28.47
C GLY A 398 -0.79 -10.58 -28.42
N ASN A 399 -0.33 -9.63 -29.24
CA ASN A 399 1.04 -9.13 -29.22
C ASN A 399 1.20 -8.02 -28.19
N ALA A 400 2.36 -8.01 -27.50
CA ALA A 400 2.71 -6.91 -26.62
C ALA A 400 2.92 -5.63 -27.44
N VAL A 401 2.30 -4.53 -26.99
CA VAL A 401 2.43 -3.23 -27.65
C VAL A 401 3.61 -2.50 -27.05
N GLU A 402 4.83 -2.91 -27.42
CA GLU A 402 6.08 -2.27 -26.98
C GLU A 402 6.82 -1.62 -28.15
N GLY A 403 7.41 -0.46 -27.88
CA GLY A 403 8.56 0.07 -28.61
C GLY A 403 8.33 0.61 -30.02
N ALA A 404 7.12 0.61 -30.54
CA ALA A 404 6.86 1.22 -31.83
C ALA A 404 6.79 2.74 -31.69
N THR A 405 7.86 3.42 -32.00
CA THR A 405 7.89 4.89 -32.06
C THR A 405 7.15 5.38 -33.30
N VAL A 406 6.00 5.98 -33.09
CA VAL A 406 5.33 6.75 -34.15
C VAL A 406 5.68 8.22 -33.92
N ASN A 407 6.77 8.69 -34.51
CA ASN A 407 7.19 10.10 -34.51
C ASN A 407 7.23 10.73 -33.09
N ASN A 408 7.78 10.04 -32.08
CA ASN A 408 7.81 10.48 -30.68
C ASN A 408 6.43 10.87 -30.12
N THR A 409 5.38 10.17 -30.56
CA THR A 409 4.01 10.45 -30.14
C THR A 409 3.46 9.31 -29.30
N VAL A 410 2.82 9.66 -28.18
CA VAL A 410 2.05 8.76 -27.32
C VAL A 410 0.57 9.03 -27.53
N LEU A 411 -0.19 8.02 -27.93
CA LEU A 411 -1.64 8.09 -28.09
C LEU A 411 -2.32 7.65 -26.78
N LEU A 412 -3.16 8.50 -26.24
CA LEU A 412 -3.91 8.24 -25.00
C LEU A 412 -5.14 7.35 -25.30
N ALA A 413 -5.47 6.47 -24.37
CA ALA A 413 -6.59 5.53 -24.47
C ALA A 413 -6.61 4.73 -25.79
N ARG A 414 -5.44 4.26 -26.18
CA ARG A 414 -5.26 3.45 -27.40
C ARG A 414 -4.43 2.21 -27.11
N THR A 415 -4.76 1.15 -27.81
CA THR A 415 -4.00 -0.12 -27.78
C THR A 415 -3.23 -0.37 -29.09
N SER A 416 -3.34 0.55 -30.06
CA SER A 416 -2.69 0.44 -31.36
C SER A 416 -2.25 1.79 -31.90
N ALA A 417 -1.36 1.77 -32.90
CA ALA A 417 -0.84 2.97 -33.57
C ALA A 417 -1.90 3.75 -34.36
N SER A 418 -3.09 3.19 -34.58
CA SER A 418 -4.11 3.88 -35.42
C SER A 418 -4.86 4.91 -34.59
N PRO A 419 -4.72 6.21 -34.89
CA PRO A 419 -5.45 7.26 -34.18
C PRO A 419 -6.96 7.24 -34.44
N THR A 420 -7.40 6.45 -35.46
CA THR A 420 -8.80 6.32 -35.86
C THR A 420 -9.45 5.03 -35.35
N ALA A 421 -8.67 4.11 -34.74
CA ALA A 421 -9.22 2.90 -34.15
C ALA A 421 -10.22 3.28 -33.07
N THR A 422 -11.38 2.65 -33.06
CA THR A 422 -12.34 2.77 -31.96
C THR A 422 -11.67 2.25 -30.66
N PRO A 423 -11.82 2.94 -29.54
CA PRO A 423 -11.37 2.40 -28.26
C PRO A 423 -12.00 1.01 -28.07
N ASP A 424 -11.20 0.02 -27.71
CA ASP A 424 -11.74 -1.26 -27.31
C ASP A 424 -12.49 -1.05 -26.00
N SER A 425 -13.81 -1.20 -26.01
CA SER A 425 -14.68 -0.98 -24.87
C SER A 425 -14.46 -1.99 -23.73
N THR A 426 -13.75 -3.07 -24.02
CA THR A 426 -13.37 -4.10 -23.04
C THR A 426 -11.97 -3.88 -22.45
N ALA A 427 -11.22 -2.98 -23.04
CA ALA A 427 -9.86 -2.70 -22.63
C ALA A 427 -9.81 -1.56 -21.61
N VAL A 428 -9.08 -1.74 -20.53
CA VAL A 428 -8.66 -0.66 -19.61
C VAL A 428 -7.91 0.39 -20.42
N ALA A 429 -8.12 1.67 -20.24
CA ALA A 429 -7.43 2.73 -20.95
C ALA A 429 -5.91 2.51 -20.90
N GLY A 430 -5.27 2.51 -22.05
CA GLY A 430 -3.84 2.31 -22.22
C GLY A 430 -3.22 3.48 -22.95
N MET A 431 -1.90 3.45 -23.06
CA MET A 431 -1.16 4.40 -23.89
C MET A 431 -0.36 3.66 -24.96
N PHE A 432 -0.29 4.22 -26.14
CA PHE A 432 0.47 3.63 -27.22
C PHE A 432 1.51 4.61 -27.78
N PRO A 433 2.81 4.28 -27.84
CA PRO A 433 3.39 3.06 -27.25
C PRO A 433 3.42 3.13 -25.73
N THR A 434 3.35 1.99 -25.05
CA THR A 434 3.44 1.91 -23.60
C THR A 434 4.86 2.25 -23.12
N HIS A 435 5.87 1.87 -23.89
CA HIS A 435 7.28 2.18 -23.61
C HIS A 435 7.92 2.88 -24.80
N MET A 436 8.61 3.97 -24.53
CA MET A 436 9.37 4.74 -25.52
C MET A 436 10.79 4.95 -25.04
N ARG A 437 11.76 4.83 -25.96
CA ARG A 437 13.15 5.20 -25.68
C ARG A 437 13.56 6.33 -26.60
N VAL A 438 14.09 7.40 -26.01
CA VAL A 438 14.48 8.62 -26.74
C VAL A 438 15.80 9.19 -26.22
N PRO A 439 16.60 9.84 -27.08
CA PRO A 439 17.76 10.62 -26.61
C PRO A 439 17.34 11.79 -25.71
N ALA A 440 18.24 12.23 -24.83
CA ALA A 440 18.04 13.46 -24.07
C ALA A 440 17.88 14.66 -25.03
N GLY A 441 16.99 15.59 -24.71
CA GLY A 441 16.60 16.70 -25.57
C GLY A 441 15.43 16.39 -26.51
N THR A 442 14.91 15.17 -26.52
CA THR A 442 13.77 14.81 -27.37
C THR A 442 12.47 15.39 -26.82
N THR A 443 11.67 15.96 -27.72
CA THR A 443 10.28 16.36 -27.44
C THR A 443 9.33 15.21 -27.76
N VAL A 444 8.54 14.79 -26.78
CA VAL A 444 7.50 13.78 -26.90
C VAL A 444 6.13 14.46 -26.91
N THR A 445 5.27 14.02 -27.82
CA THR A 445 3.89 14.50 -27.96
C THR A 445 2.92 13.49 -27.36
N PHE A 446 2.08 13.92 -26.45
CA PHE A 446 0.95 13.14 -25.93
C PHE A 446 -0.32 13.62 -26.61
N THR A 447 -1.07 12.72 -27.21
CA THR A 447 -2.27 13.07 -27.99
C THR A 447 -3.47 12.28 -27.49
N ASN A 448 -4.57 12.98 -27.21
CA ASN A 448 -5.87 12.35 -27.09
C ASN A 448 -6.52 12.30 -28.48
N PRO A 449 -6.57 11.14 -29.16
CA PRO A 449 -7.11 11.05 -30.52
C PRO A 449 -8.53 11.56 -30.63
N ALA A 450 -8.86 12.23 -31.72
CA ALA A 450 -10.20 12.80 -31.97
C ALA A 450 -11.34 11.77 -31.97
N GLY A 451 -11.01 10.48 -32.18
CA GLY A 451 -11.99 9.39 -32.10
C GLY A 451 -12.33 8.94 -30.66
N ASN A 452 -11.63 9.44 -29.64
CA ASN A 452 -12.01 9.22 -28.25
C ASN A 452 -13.27 10.02 -27.91
N LYS A 453 -14.02 9.56 -26.91
CA LYS A 453 -15.27 10.22 -26.50
C LYS A 453 -15.08 11.14 -25.29
N LEU A 454 -14.04 10.91 -24.52
CA LEU A 454 -13.83 11.54 -23.23
C LEU A 454 -12.43 12.18 -23.15
N PRO A 455 -12.24 13.16 -22.27
CA PRO A 455 -10.92 13.70 -21.96
C PRO A 455 -10.02 12.63 -21.35
N HIS A 456 -8.74 12.64 -21.73
CA HIS A 456 -7.69 11.80 -21.15
C HIS A 456 -6.55 12.65 -20.62
N CYS A 457 -5.75 12.10 -19.71
CA CYS A 457 -4.61 12.80 -19.12
C CYS A 457 -3.30 12.11 -19.50
N ALA A 458 -2.23 12.90 -19.59
CA ALA A 458 -0.89 12.40 -19.46
C ALA A 458 -0.31 12.97 -18.15
N THR A 459 -0.25 12.17 -17.12
CA THR A 459 0.20 12.62 -15.80
C THR A 459 1.52 11.96 -15.47
N GLN A 460 2.56 12.77 -15.33
CA GLN A 460 3.88 12.27 -14.95
C GLN A 460 3.95 12.09 -13.44
N PHE A 461 4.47 10.94 -13.02
CA PHE A 461 4.66 10.60 -11.62
C PHE A 461 5.85 11.34 -10.99
N PHE A 462 5.94 11.29 -9.69
CA PHE A 462 7.07 11.66 -8.85
C PHE A 462 7.45 13.15 -8.90
N GLU A 463 8.01 13.63 -10.00
CA GLU A 463 8.51 14.99 -10.11
C GLU A 463 7.41 16.00 -10.48
N GLY A 464 6.25 15.53 -10.91
CA GLY A 464 5.14 16.39 -11.30
C GLY A 464 5.45 17.29 -12.50
N LEU A 465 6.26 16.80 -13.44
CA LEU A 465 6.77 17.58 -14.56
C LEU A 465 5.67 18.07 -15.51
N PHE A 466 4.60 17.29 -15.65
CA PHE A 466 3.43 17.67 -16.45
C PHE A 466 2.20 16.88 -16.02
N ASN A 467 1.03 17.49 -16.24
CA ASN A 467 -0.27 16.90 -15.96
C ASN A 467 -1.37 17.52 -16.84
N PRO A 468 -1.26 17.44 -18.18
CA PRO A 468 -2.29 17.96 -19.05
C PRO A 468 -3.52 17.04 -19.06
N LYS A 469 -4.71 17.66 -19.04
CA LYS A 469 -5.98 17.02 -19.36
C LYS A 469 -6.38 17.44 -20.75
N LEU A 470 -6.41 16.49 -21.69
CA LEU A 470 -6.59 16.72 -23.13
C LEU A 470 -8.00 16.31 -23.55
N GLN A 471 -8.71 17.20 -24.21
CA GLN A 471 -9.97 16.87 -24.90
C GLN A 471 -9.70 16.00 -26.14
N PRO A 472 -10.69 15.26 -26.67
CA PRO A 472 -10.53 14.55 -27.91
C PRO A 472 -10.03 15.46 -29.03
N GLY A 473 -8.92 15.09 -29.67
CA GLY A 473 -8.23 15.85 -30.70
C GLY A 473 -7.12 16.77 -30.20
N GLU A 474 -6.96 16.96 -28.89
CA GLU A 474 -5.91 17.79 -28.33
C GLU A 474 -4.60 17.04 -28.12
N SER A 475 -3.50 17.80 -28.08
CA SER A 475 -2.16 17.29 -27.85
C SER A 475 -1.38 18.20 -26.90
N PHE A 476 -0.42 17.59 -26.21
CA PHE A 476 0.53 18.26 -25.31
C PHE A 476 1.95 17.75 -25.62
N THR A 477 2.94 18.61 -25.49
CA THR A 477 4.33 18.26 -25.73
C THR A 477 5.18 18.50 -24.50
N TYR A 478 6.15 17.60 -24.25
CA TYR A 478 7.16 17.77 -23.21
C TYR A 478 8.55 17.38 -23.74
N THR A 479 9.56 18.19 -23.43
CA THR A 479 10.95 17.94 -23.82
C THR A 479 11.72 17.33 -22.64
N PHE A 480 12.16 16.09 -22.81
CA PHE A 480 12.94 15.37 -21.80
C PHE A 480 14.43 15.71 -21.91
N THR A 481 14.92 16.56 -21.02
CA THR A 481 16.30 17.07 -21.07
C THR A 481 17.32 16.25 -20.29
N LYS A 482 16.88 15.40 -19.36
CA LYS A 482 17.76 14.59 -18.49
C LYS A 482 17.57 13.12 -18.76
N ALA A 483 18.65 12.35 -18.75
CA ALA A 483 18.58 10.88 -18.78
C ALA A 483 17.85 10.36 -17.53
N GLY A 484 17.04 9.33 -17.72
CA GLY A 484 16.22 8.73 -16.64
C GLY A 484 15.01 7.97 -17.15
N GLU A 485 14.27 7.40 -16.24
CA GLU A 485 12.99 6.73 -16.51
C GLU A 485 11.84 7.59 -16.01
N TYR A 486 10.94 7.97 -16.90
CA TYR A 486 9.80 8.84 -16.62
C TYR A 486 8.52 8.06 -16.79
N PHE A 487 7.89 7.73 -15.69
CA PHE A 487 6.61 7.03 -15.67
C PHE A 487 5.45 8.02 -15.75
N TYR A 488 4.39 7.61 -16.44
CA TYR A 488 3.17 8.42 -16.56
C TYR A 488 1.94 7.52 -16.64
N ASN A 489 0.77 8.09 -16.34
CA ASN A 489 -0.52 7.39 -16.48
C ASN A 489 -1.54 8.23 -17.21
N ASP A 490 -2.60 7.54 -17.63
CA ASP A 490 -3.87 8.18 -17.96
C ASP A 490 -4.70 8.36 -16.69
N CYS A 491 -5.43 9.44 -16.58
CA CYS A 491 -6.32 9.69 -15.45
C CYS A 491 -7.50 8.71 -15.32
N THR A 492 -7.69 7.84 -16.29
CA THR A 492 -8.66 6.74 -16.25
C THR A 492 -8.08 5.44 -15.68
N ASP A 493 -6.76 5.35 -15.53
CA ASP A 493 -6.09 4.19 -14.96
C ASP A 493 -5.12 4.61 -13.86
N PRO A 494 -5.33 4.21 -12.60
CA PRO A 494 -4.48 4.60 -11.49
C PRO A 494 -3.09 3.94 -11.50
N ARG A 495 -2.82 3.04 -12.42
CA ARG A 495 -1.51 2.37 -12.58
C ARG A 495 -0.63 3.13 -13.57
N PRO A 496 0.69 2.96 -13.51
CA PRO A 496 1.55 3.43 -14.58
C PRO A 496 1.11 2.81 -15.91
N THR A 497 0.71 3.64 -16.86
CA THR A 497 0.23 3.19 -18.17
C THR A 497 1.28 3.36 -19.26
N GLY A 498 2.37 4.08 -18.95
CA GLY A 498 3.48 4.22 -19.86
C GLY A 498 4.79 4.66 -19.22
N LYS A 499 5.88 4.55 -19.98
CA LYS A 499 7.22 4.93 -19.59
C LYS A 499 8.01 5.52 -20.75
N VAL A 500 8.66 6.66 -20.55
CA VAL A 500 9.71 7.19 -21.43
C VAL A 500 11.06 6.94 -20.78
N VAL A 501 11.94 6.23 -21.45
CA VAL A 501 13.35 6.06 -21.07
C VAL A 501 14.18 7.03 -21.87
N VAL A 502 14.85 7.95 -21.20
CA VAL A 502 15.72 8.97 -21.80
C VAL A 502 17.17 8.57 -21.59
N TYR A 503 17.98 8.50 -22.66
CA TYR A 503 19.38 8.08 -22.63
C TYR A 503 20.32 9.12 -23.26
#